data_88570197c7423cdf233a3b27711cec1a
#
_entry.id   88570197c7423cdf233a3b27711cec1a
#
_cell.length_a   1.000
_cell.length_b   1.000
_cell.length_c   1.000
_cell.angle_alpha   90.00
_cell.angle_beta   90.00
_cell.angle_gamma   90.00
#
_symmetry.space_group_name_H-M   'P 1'
#
loop_
_entity.id
_entity.type
_entity.pdbx_description
1 polymer ?
#
loop_
_entity_poly.entity_id
_entity_poly.type
_entity_poly.pdbx_seq_one_letter_code
_entity_poly.pdbx_strand_id
1 'polypeptide(L)'
;MLSLRNKRESFTLLNTPVVLFILITITILRIYSLYVSPIELSVDEAQYWHWSRNIDFGYFTKPPLIAWLIGFSTFIFGNEEWAVRLFAPITHLFISLVLWGTAKYAFGANSGKIAALIWIFTPAASLGGFIISTDTPLLLFWSLSLLFLLISLRQNSSFTSLFVGIFLGFAFLSKYAALYFLIFFIIWWLIYDRSTFLSIKNILIILFTSFLIASTNLYWNYLNDFATVNHTISNANLSVITLNYNNVIDFLSSQFLVFGPLLFLLYLLVIMDSLFKDREITLFALISFPIIILITIQSFLKIANANWAVTAYVGATLIISYYVTLTRSTIFKIFFYLGLFLNIAISAYILTITINGSFYPLNLKSNPLRKNLGFENLASKIQETFVEEKISKIIFEKRGDISRFNYYLNKNNN
;
A
#
# COMPACT_ATOMS: atom_id res chain seq x y z
N MET A 1 11.38 -12.93 31.50
CA MET A 1 11.04 -12.08 30.34
C MET A 1 10.48 -10.68 30.65
N LEU A 2 10.47 -10.25 31.91
CA LEU A 2 10.00 -8.90 32.33
C LEU A 2 11.13 -7.87 32.50
N SER A 3 12.42 -8.23 32.27
CA SER A 3 13.54 -7.36 32.59
C SER A 3 13.94 -6.30 31.55
N LEU A 4 13.36 -6.37 30.33
CA LEU A 4 13.63 -5.37 29.27
C LEU A 4 12.75 -4.12 29.36
N ARG A 5 11.69 -4.16 30.17
CA ARG A 5 10.69 -3.09 30.27
C ARG A 5 11.17 -1.83 30.99
N ASN A 6 12.33 -1.90 31.69
CA ASN A 6 12.86 -0.80 32.51
C ASN A 6 14.14 -0.13 31.99
N LYS A 7 14.55 -0.36 30.73
CA LYS A 7 15.61 0.44 30.12
C LYS A 7 15.05 1.74 29.61
N ARG A 8 15.36 2.80 30.36
CA ARG A 8 15.01 4.21 30.16
C ARG A 8 14.89 4.56 28.69
N GLU A 9 13.71 5.05 28.30
CA GLU A 9 13.48 5.80 27.07
C GLU A 9 14.34 7.08 27.10
N SER A 10 15.59 6.98 26.68
CA SER A 10 16.54 8.11 26.66
C SER A 10 16.34 9.06 25.48
N PHE A 11 15.24 8.87 24.74
CA PHE A 11 15.06 9.55 23.46
C PHE A 11 13.61 10.00 23.26
N THR A 12 13.30 11.24 23.64
CA THR A 12 12.02 11.90 23.35
C THR A 12 12.17 12.74 22.08
N LEU A 13 11.76 12.17 20.91
CA LEU A 13 11.86 12.90 19.63
C LEU A 13 10.90 14.09 19.57
N LEU A 14 9.64 13.85 19.86
CA LEU A 14 8.58 14.86 19.77
C LEU A 14 7.46 14.49 20.75
N ASN A 15 6.72 15.52 21.20
CA ASN A 15 5.50 15.32 21.98
C ASN A 15 4.39 14.70 21.11
N THR A 16 3.51 13.91 21.72
CA THR A 16 2.38 13.26 21.03
C THR A 16 1.51 14.25 20.24
N PRO A 17 1.10 15.43 20.79
CA PRO A 17 0.32 16.40 20.03
C PRO A 17 1.02 16.91 18.76
N VAL A 18 2.34 17.09 18.81
CA VAL A 18 3.14 17.56 17.66
C VAL A 18 3.13 16.51 16.54
N VAL A 19 3.30 15.23 16.87
CA VAL A 19 3.25 14.17 15.87
C VAL A 19 1.84 14.08 15.24
N LEU A 20 0.78 14.12 16.04
CA LEU A 20 -0.60 14.14 15.51
C LEU A 20 -0.84 15.34 14.61
N PHE A 21 -0.38 16.52 15.01
CA PHE A 21 -0.47 17.73 14.19
C PHE A 21 0.22 17.55 12.85
N ILE A 22 1.43 16.98 12.83
CA ILE A 22 2.19 16.68 11.58
C ILE A 22 1.37 15.74 10.69
N LEU A 23 0.88 14.63 11.23
CA LEU A 23 0.12 13.63 10.45
C LEU A 23 -1.14 14.24 9.82
N ILE A 24 -1.89 15.01 10.61
CA ILE A 24 -3.12 15.67 10.15
C ILE A 24 -2.79 16.73 9.10
N THR A 25 -1.78 17.58 9.34
CA THR A 25 -1.37 18.63 8.39
C THR A 25 -0.95 18.06 7.05
N ILE A 26 -0.10 17.02 7.03
CA ILE A 26 0.32 16.37 5.78
C ILE A 26 -0.88 15.75 5.06
N THR A 27 -1.82 15.16 5.79
CA THR A 27 -3.04 14.60 5.18
C THR A 27 -3.92 15.68 4.57
N ILE A 28 -4.11 16.80 5.25
CA ILE A 28 -4.88 17.95 4.73
C ILE A 28 -4.19 18.51 3.47
N LEU A 29 -2.86 18.66 3.48
CA LEU A 29 -2.11 19.13 2.30
C LEU A 29 -2.25 18.17 1.11
N ARG A 30 -2.26 16.85 1.35
CA ARG A 30 -2.50 15.85 0.31
C ARG A 30 -3.93 15.92 -0.23
N ILE A 31 -4.94 16.07 0.64
CA ILE A 31 -6.34 16.25 0.21
C ILE A 31 -6.46 17.54 -0.62
N TYR A 32 -5.84 18.63 -0.18
CA TYR A 32 -5.80 19.88 -0.93
C TYR A 32 -5.15 19.69 -2.30
N SER A 33 -4.05 18.92 -2.37
CA SER A 33 -3.39 18.63 -3.66
C SER A 33 -4.28 17.83 -4.63
N LEU A 34 -5.16 16.97 -4.14
CA LEU A 34 -6.13 16.26 -4.99
C LEU A 34 -7.11 17.24 -5.64
N TYR A 35 -7.55 18.26 -4.86
CA TYR A 35 -8.55 19.22 -5.31
C TYR A 35 -8.00 20.20 -6.37
N VAL A 36 -6.75 20.62 -6.24
CA VAL A 36 -6.13 21.62 -7.15
C VAL A 36 -5.32 21.01 -8.28
N SER A 37 -5.12 19.68 -8.28
CA SER A 37 -4.26 18.99 -9.23
C SER A 37 -4.82 19.03 -10.65
N PRO A 38 -3.99 19.37 -11.64
CA PRO A 38 -4.35 19.22 -13.05
C PRO A 38 -4.12 17.78 -13.57
N ILE A 39 -3.67 16.85 -12.71
CA ILE A 39 -3.35 15.49 -13.12
C ILE A 39 -4.63 14.66 -13.16
N GLU A 40 -5.04 14.34 -14.35
CA GLU A 40 -6.20 13.51 -14.67
C GLU A 40 -6.03 12.06 -14.18
N LEU A 41 -7.14 11.31 -14.13
CA LEU A 41 -7.12 9.91 -13.69
C LEU A 41 -6.19 9.05 -14.57
N SER A 42 -5.42 8.21 -13.92
CA SER A 42 -4.69 7.14 -14.60
C SER A 42 -5.66 6.10 -15.17
N VAL A 43 -5.14 5.25 -16.06
CA VAL A 43 -5.92 4.14 -16.65
C VAL A 43 -6.58 3.27 -15.59
N ASP A 44 -5.83 2.92 -14.56
CA ASP A 44 -6.32 2.02 -13.50
C ASP A 44 -7.38 2.72 -12.62
N GLU A 45 -7.17 3.99 -12.25
CA GLU A 45 -8.15 4.77 -11.47
C GLU A 45 -9.48 4.92 -12.22
N ALA A 46 -9.43 5.28 -13.51
CA ALA A 46 -10.61 5.39 -14.35
C ALA A 46 -11.33 4.04 -14.50
N GLN A 47 -10.59 2.93 -14.59
CA GLN A 47 -11.15 1.59 -14.60
C GLN A 47 -11.83 1.24 -13.27
N TYR A 48 -11.22 1.56 -12.15
CA TYR A 48 -11.81 1.29 -10.83
C TYR A 48 -13.06 2.14 -10.58
N TRP A 49 -13.08 3.39 -11.07
CA TRP A 49 -14.29 4.21 -11.07
C TRP A 49 -15.39 3.58 -11.94
N HIS A 50 -15.08 3.10 -13.13
CA HIS A 50 -16.07 2.41 -13.99
C HIS A 50 -16.65 1.18 -13.28
N TRP A 51 -15.83 0.37 -12.62
CA TRP A 51 -16.31 -0.77 -11.84
C TRP A 51 -17.18 -0.34 -10.65
N SER A 52 -16.89 0.79 -10.04
CA SER A 52 -17.67 1.32 -8.93
C SER A 52 -19.11 1.71 -9.29
N ARG A 53 -19.42 1.83 -10.60
CA ARG A 53 -20.80 2.07 -11.07
C ARG A 53 -21.67 0.81 -11.04
N ASN A 54 -21.06 -0.38 -11.06
CA ASN A 54 -21.71 -1.67 -10.95
C ASN A 54 -21.01 -2.49 -9.89
N ILE A 55 -21.44 -2.34 -8.64
CA ILE A 55 -20.84 -3.01 -7.48
C ILE A 55 -21.01 -4.51 -7.59
N ASP A 56 -19.89 -5.24 -7.54
CA ASP A 56 -19.83 -6.69 -7.61
C ASP A 56 -18.78 -7.23 -6.64
N PHE A 57 -18.68 -8.54 -6.46
CA PHE A 57 -17.73 -9.23 -5.59
C PHE A 57 -16.39 -9.57 -6.28
N GLY A 58 -16.20 -9.17 -7.52
CA GLY A 58 -14.97 -9.31 -8.27
C GLY A 58 -15.02 -8.58 -9.59
N TYR A 59 -13.86 -8.37 -10.20
CA TYR A 59 -13.74 -7.78 -11.53
C TYR A 59 -12.63 -8.50 -12.30
N PHE A 60 -12.64 -8.35 -13.62
CA PHE A 60 -11.76 -9.09 -14.52
C PHE A 60 -10.27 -9.08 -14.09
N THR A 61 -9.76 -7.95 -13.60
CA THR A 61 -8.32 -7.84 -13.27
C THR A 61 -8.00 -7.73 -11.79
N LYS A 62 -8.98 -7.45 -10.92
CA LYS A 62 -8.77 -7.16 -9.50
C LYS A 62 -9.91 -7.63 -8.61
N PRO A 63 -9.63 -7.94 -7.32
CA PRO A 63 -10.65 -8.08 -6.30
C PRO A 63 -11.44 -6.78 -6.07
N PRO A 64 -12.60 -6.83 -5.36
CA PRO A 64 -13.64 -5.80 -5.46
C PRO A 64 -13.40 -4.55 -4.61
N LEU A 65 -12.60 -4.60 -3.55
CA LEU A 65 -12.64 -3.59 -2.48
C LEU A 65 -12.28 -2.18 -2.96
N ILE A 66 -11.40 -2.05 -3.96
CA ILE A 66 -11.04 -0.75 -4.52
C ILE A 66 -12.25 -0.07 -5.19
N ALA A 67 -13.07 -0.83 -5.92
CA ALA A 67 -14.28 -0.30 -6.54
C ALA A 67 -15.33 0.08 -5.49
N TRP A 68 -15.47 -0.68 -4.39
CA TRP A 68 -16.38 -0.33 -3.30
C TRP A 68 -15.99 0.97 -2.62
N LEU A 69 -14.69 1.19 -2.35
CA LEU A 69 -14.20 2.43 -1.76
C LEU A 69 -14.44 3.65 -2.65
N ILE A 70 -14.15 3.52 -3.94
CA ILE A 70 -14.40 4.59 -4.92
C ILE A 70 -15.90 4.84 -5.05
N GLY A 71 -16.71 3.79 -5.14
CA GLY A 71 -18.18 3.89 -5.19
C GLY A 71 -18.74 4.63 -3.98
N PHE A 72 -18.27 4.28 -2.78
CA PHE A 72 -18.69 4.97 -1.56
C PHE A 72 -18.28 6.45 -1.56
N SER A 73 -17.03 6.76 -1.94
CA SER A 73 -16.56 8.13 -2.03
C SER A 73 -17.35 8.96 -3.02
N THR A 74 -17.52 8.44 -4.24
CA THR A 74 -18.19 9.17 -5.32
C THR A 74 -19.71 9.25 -5.14
N PHE A 75 -20.31 8.34 -4.38
CA PHE A 75 -21.71 8.45 -3.97
C PHE A 75 -21.98 9.66 -3.08
N ILE A 76 -21.02 10.01 -2.18
CA ILE A 76 -21.15 11.12 -1.24
C ILE A 76 -20.70 12.45 -1.86
N PHE A 77 -19.60 12.44 -2.58
CA PHE A 77 -18.86 13.64 -3.00
C PHE A 77 -18.93 13.93 -4.50
N GLY A 78 -19.65 13.12 -5.28
CA GLY A 78 -19.71 13.25 -6.74
C GLY A 78 -18.54 12.59 -7.47
N ASN A 79 -18.50 12.75 -8.80
CA ASN A 79 -17.60 11.99 -9.66
C ASN A 79 -16.27 12.72 -10.02
N GLU A 80 -15.94 13.81 -9.36
CA GLU A 80 -14.69 14.52 -9.62
C GLU A 80 -13.45 13.67 -9.26
N GLU A 81 -12.30 13.93 -9.91
CA GLU A 81 -11.07 13.16 -9.69
C GLU A 81 -10.63 13.14 -8.22
N TRP A 82 -10.80 14.27 -7.52
CA TRP A 82 -10.45 14.34 -6.10
C TRP A 82 -11.33 13.40 -5.25
N ALA A 83 -12.62 13.26 -5.59
CA ALA A 83 -13.53 12.36 -4.89
C ALA A 83 -13.17 10.90 -5.16
N VAL A 84 -12.76 10.54 -6.38
CA VAL A 84 -12.25 9.20 -6.71
C VAL A 84 -11.04 8.85 -5.84
N ARG A 85 -10.15 9.81 -5.59
CA ARG A 85 -8.88 9.64 -4.87
C ARG A 85 -8.95 9.86 -3.37
N LEU A 86 -10.04 10.40 -2.82
CA LEU A 86 -10.14 10.89 -1.44
C LEU A 86 -9.69 9.88 -0.38
N PHE A 87 -10.01 8.60 -0.56
CA PHE A 87 -9.60 7.57 0.38
C PHE A 87 -8.10 7.26 0.34
N ALA A 88 -7.34 7.72 -0.64
CA ALA A 88 -5.90 7.49 -0.70
C ALA A 88 -5.16 8.19 0.47
N PRO A 89 -5.20 9.53 0.63
CA PRO A 89 -4.50 10.20 1.73
C PRO A 89 -5.07 9.83 3.11
N ILE A 90 -6.40 9.65 3.22
CA ILE A 90 -7.06 9.25 4.47
C ILE A 90 -6.56 7.88 4.93
N THR A 91 -6.44 6.91 4.02
CA THR A 91 -5.94 5.57 4.33
C THR A 91 -4.49 5.60 4.82
N HIS A 92 -3.62 6.41 4.20
CA HIS A 92 -2.24 6.53 4.66
C HIS A 92 -2.10 7.20 6.03
N LEU A 93 -3.01 8.10 6.42
CA LEU A 93 -3.13 8.59 7.80
C LEU A 93 -3.46 7.44 8.75
N PHE A 94 -4.51 6.66 8.44
CA PHE A 94 -4.90 5.52 9.28
C PHE A 94 -3.79 4.48 9.41
N ILE A 95 -3.08 4.15 8.33
CA ILE A 95 -1.91 3.26 8.39
C ILE A 95 -0.85 3.82 9.34
N SER A 96 -0.54 5.12 9.27
CA SER A 96 0.40 5.76 10.20
C SER A 96 -0.01 5.61 11.66
N LEU A 97 -1.32 5.80 11.96
CA LEU A 97 -1.87 5.65 13.30
C LEU A 97 -1.86 4.19 13.76
N VAL A 98 -2.15 3.23 12.88
CA VAL A 98 -2.10 1.80 13.17
C VAL A 98 -0.64 1.38 13.46
N LEU A 99 0.32 1.82 12.66
CA LEU A 99 1.75 1.55 12.88
C LEU A 99 2.26 2.22 14.17
N TRP A 100 1.76 3.42 14.48
CA TRP A 100 2.00 4.04 15.78
C TRP A 100 1.54 3.12 16.91
N GLY A 101 0.28 2.67 16.85
CA GLY A 101 -0.30 1.74 17.83
C GLY A 101 0.51 0.44 17.94
N THR A 102 0.86 -0.17 16.81
CA THR A 102 1.61 -1.42 16.74
C THR A 102 2.99 -1.27 17.38
N ALA A 103 3.77 -0.27 16.96
CA ALA A 103 5.11 -0.05 17.48
C ALA A 103 5.09 0.41 18.96
N LYS A 104 4.10 1.22 19.35
CA LYS A 104 3.90 1.60 20.77
C LYS A 104 3.58 0.38 21.61
N TYR A 105 2.74 -0.50 21.17
CA TYR A 105 2.35 -1.72 21.86
C TYR A 105 3.52 -2.71 21.96
N ALA A 106 4.30 -2.85 20.88
CA ALA A 106 5.47 -3.75 20.84
C ALA A 106 6.65 -3.21 21.63
N PHE A 107 7.02 -1.93 21.46
CA PHE A 107 8.35 -1.39 21.79
C PHE A 107 8.31 -0.11 22.64
N GLY A 108 7.14 0.49 22.87
CA GLY A 108 7.00 1.70 23.67
C GLY A 108 6.66 2.96 22.88
N ALA A 109 6.37 4.05 23.62
CA ALA A 109 5.76 5.25 23.07
C ALA A 109 6.59 5.95 21.98
N ASN A 110 7.92 5.97 22.14
CA ASN A 110 8.82 6.62 21.19
C ASN A 110 8.92 5.84 19.87
N SER A 111 8.98 4.50 19.91
CA SER A 111 8.94 3.67 18.71
C SER A 111 7.65 3.89 17.92
N GLY A 112 6.51 4.04 18.62
CA GLY A 112 5.24 4.36 17.96
C GLY A 112 5.29 5.66 17.17
N LYS A 113 5.75 6.75 17.78
CA LYS A 113 5.88 8.05 17.12
C LYS A 113 6.80 7.99 15.89
N ILE A 114 7.93 7.30 16.03
CA ILE A 114 8.89 7.10 14.95
C ILE A 114 8.28 6.31 13.80
N ALA A 115 7.57 5.21 14.07
CA ALA A 115 6.91 4.40 13.05
C ALA A 115 5.89 5.22 12.24
N ALA A 116 5.08 6.05 12.92
CA ALA A 116 4.11 6.93 12.25
C ALA A 116 4.79 7.94 11.33
N LEU A 117 5.89 8.58 11.79
CA LEU A 117 6.64 9.56 10.99
C LEU A 117 7.38 8.90 9.83
N ILE A 118 7.97 7.73 10.03
CA ILE A 118 8.57 6.99 8.91
C ILE A 118 7.52 6.75 7.83
N TRP A 119 6.37 6.17 8.19
CA TRP A 119 5.36 5.79 7.20
C TRP A 119 4.81 6.98 6.44
N ILE A 120 4.36 8.04 7.15
CA ILE A 120 3.69 9.17 6.49
C ILE A 120 4.61 9.88 5.48
N PHE A 121 5.93 9.88 5.71
CA PHE A 121 6.92 10.49 4.84
C PHE A 121 7.62 9.50 3.89
N THR A 122 7.26 8.21 3.86
CA THR A 122 7.79 7.35 2.79
C THR A 122 7.33 7.87 1.42
N PRO A 123 8.18 7.80 0.40
CA PRO A 123 7.77 8.15 -0.96
C PRO A 123 6.57 7.31 -1.43
N ALA A 124 6.49 6.03 -1.04
CA ALA A 124 5.34 5.17 -1.31
C ALA A 124 4.04 5.73 -0.72
N ALA A 125 4.04 6.19 0.55
CA ALA A 125 2.87 6.80 1.17
C ALA A 125 2.56 8.18 0.58
N SER A 126 3.56 8.89 0.06
CA SER A 126 3.38 10.20 -0.56
C SER A 126 2.72 10.07 -1.94
N LEU A 127 3.20 9.16 -2.77
CA LEU A 127 2.61 8.89 -4.08
C LEU A 127 1.27 8.13 -3.94
N GLY A 128 1.22 7.12 -3.06
CA GLY A 128 0.00 6.36 -2.76
C GLY A 128 -1.08 7.20 -2.06
N GLY A 129 -0.74 8.35 -1.47
CA GLY A 129 -1.68 9.33 -0.94
C GLY A 129 -2.26 10.26 -2.01
N PHE A 130 -1.77 10.20 -3.25
CA PHE A 130 -2.30 10.93 -4.41
C PHE A 130 -3.01 9.99 -5.40
N ILE A 131 -2.43 8.83 -5.68
CA ILE A 131 -3.00 7.83 -6.61
C ILE A 131 -3.73 6.77 -5.81
N ILE A 132 -5.02 6.56 -6.08
CA ILE A 132 -5.77 5.47 -5.47
C ILE A 132 -5.51 4.15 -6.22
N SER A 133 -5.17 3.11 -5.48
CA SER A 133 -4.88 1.79 -6.06
C SER A 133 -5.33 0.66 -5.13
N THR A 134 -5.26 -0.57 -5.62
CA THR A 134 -5.53 -1.76 -4.78
C THR A 134 -4.56 -1.90 -3.61
N ASP A 135 -3.38 -1.27 -3.67
CA ASP A 135 -2.45 -1.22 -2.54
C ASP A 135 -2.95 -0.34 -1.40
N THR A 136 -3.78 0.67 -1.70
CA THR A 136 -4.35 1.57 -0.68
C THR A 136 -5.12 0.79 0.40
N PRO A 137 -6.20 0.05 0.11
CA PRO A 137 -6.88 -0.76 1.13
C PRO A 137 -6.05 -1.97 1.59
N LEU A 138 -5.23 -2.58 0.74
CA LEU A 138 -4.36 -3.68 1.13
C LEU A 138 -3.46 -3.30 2.31
N LEU A 139 -2.75 -2.18 2.23
CA LEU A 139 -1.81 -1.73 3.24
C LEU A 139 -2.50 -1.41 4.58
N LEU A 140 -3.71 -0.86 4.54
CA LEU A 140 -4.49 -0.62 5.74
C LEU A 140 -4.87 -1.92 6.44
N PHE A 141 -5.49 -2.84 5.71
CA PHE A 141 -5.95 -4.10 6.28
C PHE A 141 -4.80 -5.04 6.65
N TRP A 142 -3.68 -4.98 5.94
CA TRP A 142 -2.44 -5.62 6.31
C TRP A 142 -1.91 -5.10 7.66
N SER A 143 -1.87 -3.78 7.82
CA SER A 143 -1.39 -3.15 9.06
C SER A 143 -2.31 -3.45 10.25
N LEU A 144 -3.64 -3.43 10.04
CA LEU A 144 -4.63 -3.81 11.05
C LEU A 144 -4.50 -5.29 11.43
N SER A 145 -4.36 -6.18 10.44
CA SER A 145 -4.13 -7.61 10.69
C SER A 145 -2.89 -7.81 11.57
N LEU A 146 -1.81 -7.07 11.30
CA LEU A 146 -0.57 -7.17 12.06
C LEU A 146 -0.73 -6.66 13.50
N LEU A 147 -1.42 -5.53 13.71
CA LEU A 147 -1.71 -5.01 15.04
C LEU A 147 -2.52 -6.01 15.86
N PHE A 148 -3.63 -6.51 15.30
CA PHE A 148 -4.49 -7.46 16.01
C PHE A 148 -3.82 -8.82 16.19
N LEU A 149 -2.97 -9.26 15.26
CA LEU A 149 -2.15 -10.44 15.43
C LEU A 149 -1.21 -10.28 16.63
N LEU A 150 -0.52 -9.16 16.77
CA LEU A 150 0.35 -8.89 17.91
C LEU A 150 -0.42 -8.89 19.24
N ILE A 151 -1.62 -8.32 19.26
CA ILE A 151 -2.49 -8.34 20.45
C ILE A 151 -2.94 -9.79 20.75
N SER A 152 -3.32 -10.53 19.71
CA SER A 152 -3.76 -11.93 19.84
C SER A 152 -2.64 -12.84 20.36
N LEU A 153 -1.40 -12.64 19.91
CA LEU A 153 -0.22 -13.37 20.40
C LEU A 153 0.08 -13.12 21.89
N ARG A 154 -0.21 -11.91 22.39
CA ARG A 154 0.02 -11.60 23.80
C ARG A 154 -1.13 -12.02 24.72
N GLN A 155 -2.37 -12.05 24.20
CA GLN A 155 -3.57 -12.33 25.00
C GLN A 155 -4.13 -13.74 24.80
N ASN A 156 -3.68 -14.45 23.74
CA ASN A 156 -4.25 -15.71 23.27
C ASN A 156 -5.80 -15.68 23.18
N SER A 157 -6.32 -14.58 22.67
CA SER A 157 -7.76 -14.28 22.66
C SER A 157 -8.40 -14.63 21.32
N SER A 158 -9.48 -15.41 21.38
CA SER A 158 -10.29 -15.73 20.18
C SER A 158 -10.96 -14.50 19.57
N PHE A 159 -11.32 -13.50 20.40
CA PHE A 159 -11.90 -12.26 19.92
C PHE A 159 -10.93 -11.44 19.07
N THR A 160 -9.70 -11.27 19.51
CA THR A 160 -8.68 -10.56 18.72
C THR A 160 -8.27 -11.35 17.49
N SER A 161 -8.23 -12.69 17.57
CA SER A 161 -7.98 -13.59 16.42
C SER A 161 -9.06 -13.47 15.34
N LEU A 162 -10.33 -13.28 15.74
CA LEU A 162 -11.43 -13.01 14.82
C LEU A 162 -11.16 -11.75 13.98
N PHE A 163 -10.70 -10.66 14.62
CA PHE A 163 -10.35 -9.42 13.89
C PHE A 163 -9.14 -9.58 12.98
N VAL A 164 -8.14 -10.39 13.35
CA VAL A 164 -7.04 -10.75 12.43
C VAL A 164 -7.60 -11.33 11.14
N GLY A 165 -8.48 -12.34 11.26
CA GLY A 165 -9.10 -12.99 10.10
C GLY A 165 -9.99 -12.05 9.28
N ILE A 166 -10.79 -11.19 9.94
CA ILE A 166 -11.61 -10.18 9.26
C ILE A 166 -10.75 -9.25 8.41
N PHE A 167 -9.72 -8.64 9.00
CA PHE A 167 -8.86 -7.71 8.28
C PHE A 167 -8.04 -8.41 7.19
N LEU A 168 -7.58 -9.64 7.43
CA LEU A 168 -6.87 -10.41 6.41
C LEU A 168 -7.80 -10.78 5.23
N GLY A 169 -9.06 -11.09 5.49
CA GLY A 169 -10.07 -11.29 4.46
C GLY A 169 -10.30 -10.03 3.61
N PHE A 170 -10.42 -8.85 4.23
CA PHE A 170 -10.49 -7.57 3.51
C PHE A 170 -9.18 -7.23 2.77
N ALA A 171 -8.03 -7.58 3.31
CA ALA A 171 -6.77 -7.45 2.59
C ALA A 171 -6.76 -8.32 1.32
N PHE A 172 -7.32 -9.54 1.38
CA PHE A 172 -7.48 -10.40 0.21
C PHE A 172 -8.45 -9.80 -0.82
N LEU A 173 -9.59 -9.25 -0.37
CA LEU A 173 -10.52 -8.53 -1.24
C LEU A 173 -9.94 -7.23 -1.84
N SER A 174 -8.80 -6.77 -1.33
CA SER A 174 -8.04 -5.65 -1.89
C SER A 174 -7.09 -6.11 -3.00
N LYS A 175 -6.27 -7.13 -2.71
CA LYS A 175 -5.25 -7.66 -3.61
C LYS A 175 -4.79 -9.04 -3.14
N TYR A 176 -4.61 -9.99 -4.05
CA TYR A 176 -4.17 -11.36 -3.71
C TYR A 176 -2.78 -11.43 -3.07
N ALA A 177 -1.99 -10.35 -3.13
CA ALA A 177 -0.75 -10.22 -2.37
C ALA A 177 -0.92 -10.38 -0.84
N ALA A 178 -2.15 -10.26 -0.32
CA ALA A 178 -2.48 -10.58 1.08
C ALA A 178 -2.13 -12.03 1.47
N LEU A 179 -2.05 -12.95 0.51
CA LEU A 179 -1.58 -14.32 0.74
C LEU A 179 -0.16 -14.39 1.30
N TYR A 180 0.71 -13.43 0.95
CA TYR A 180 2.06 -13.37 1.53
C TYR A 180 2.03 -13.21 3.06
N PHE A 181 1.10 -12.41 3.58
CA PHE A 181 0.93 -12.29 5.04
C PHE A 181 0.62 -13.63 5.67
N LEU A 182 -0.36 -14.33 5.12
CA LEU A 182 -0.81 -15.61 5.66
C LEU A 182 0.31 -16.66 5.60
N ILE A 183 0.99 -16.78 4.47
CA ILE A 183 2.08 -17.76 4.27
C ILE A 183 3.20 -17.49 5.28
N PHE A 184 3.71 -16.26 5.37
CA PHE A 184 4.84 -15.96 6.25
C PHE A 184 4.44 -15.94 7.73
N PHE A 185 3.20 -15.60 8.06
CA PHE A 185 2.66 -15.77 9.40
C PHE A 185 2.62 -17.24 9.83
N ILE A 186 2.13 -18.14 8.96
CA ILE A 186 2.09 -19.59 9.25
C ILE A 186 3.51 -20.15 9.41
N ILE A 187 4.46 -19.76 8.53
CA ILE A 187 5.87 -20.16 8.64
C ILE A 187 6.44 -19.70 9.99
N TRP A 188 6.23 -18.42 10.36
CA TRP A 188 6.67 -17.88 11.63
C TRP A 188 6.06 -18.67 12.81
N TRP A 189 4.75 -18.95 12.77
CA TRP A 189 4.06 -19.70 13.82
C TRP A 189 4.61 -21.12 13.97
N LEU A 190 4.87 -21.83 12.88
CA LEU A 190 5.44 -23.19 12.89
C LEU A 190 6.85 -23.22 13.48
N ILE A 191 7.64 -22.17 13.26
CA ILE A 191 9.02 -22.12 13.73
C ILE A 191 9.10 -21.70 15.20
N TYR A 192 8.34 -20.67 15.61
CA TYR A 192 8.55 -19.98 16.88
C TYR A 192 7.47 -20.22 17.93
N ASP A 193 6.26 -20.59 17.54
CA ASP A 193 5.14 -20.56 18.47
C ASP A 193 4.50 -21.91 18.76
N ARG A 194 4.27 -22.75 17.79
CA ARG A 194 3.65 -24.09 17.89
C ARG A 194 2.67 -24.23 19.06
N SER A 195 1.70 -23.33 19.18
CA SER A 195 0.68 -23.30 20.25
C SER A 195 1.10 -22.73 21.61
N THR A 196 2.33 -22.28 21.79
CA THR A 196 2.79 -21.72 23.09
C THR A 196 2.10 -20.39 23.41
N PHE A 197 1.91 -19.53 22.42
CA PHE A 197 1.33 -18.19 22.58
C PHE A 197 0.00 -18.04 21.85
N LEU A 198 -0.14 -18.65 20.67
CA LEU A 198 -1.38 -18.65 19.90
C LEU A 198 -1.86 -20.09 19.70
N SER A 199 -2.99 -20.42 20.32
CA SER A 199 -3.57 -21.74 20.26
C SER A 199 -4.01 -22.12 18.83
N ILE A 200 -4.00 -23.41 18.52
CA ILE A 200 -4.50 -23.93 17.23
C ILE A 200 -5.94 -23.47 16.98
N LYS A 201 -6.79 -23.41 18.02
CA LYS A 201 -8.15 -22.85 17.92
C LYS A 201 -8.13 -21.42 17.34
N ASN A 202 -7.23 -20.57 17.81
CA ASN A 202 -7.14 -19.19 17.36
C ASN A 202 -6.60 -19.07 15.94
N ILE A 203 -5.67 -19.95 15.54
CA ILE A 203 -5.26 -20.08 14.13
C ILE A 203 -6.44 -20.47 13.24
N LEU A 204 -7.22 -21.47 13.64
CA LEU A 204 -8.39 -21.89 12.88
C LEU A 204 -9.44 -20.78 12.76
N ILE A 205 -9.62 -19.95 13.81
CA ILE A 205 -10.50 -18.76 13.75
C ILE A 205 -9.98 -17.78 12.70
N ILE A 206 -8.67 -17.47 12.70
CA ILE A 206 -8.06 -16.57 11.71
C ILE A 206 -8.28 -17.10 10.29
N LEU A 207 -7.97 -18.38 10.06
CA LEU A 207 -8.11 -19.01 8.74
C LEU A 207 -9.56 -19.04 8.28
N PHE A 208 -10.47 -19.47 9.15
CA PHE A 208 -11.90 -19.58 8.82
C PHE A 208 -12.52 -18.22 8.51
N THR A 209 -12.28 -17.19 9.34
CA THR A 209 -12.87 -15.88 9.14
C THR A 209 -12.28 -15.16 7.93
N SER A 210 -10.97 -15.31 7.67
CA SER A 210 -10.37 -14.74 6.45
C SER A 210 -10.90 -15.45 5.19
N PHE A 211 -11.06 -16.77 5.23
CA PHE A 211 -11.67 -17.54 4.14
C PHE A 211 -13.13 -17.14 3.92
N LEU A 212 -13.92 -16.99 4.98
CA LEU A 212 -15.33 -16.62 4.88
C LEU A 212 -15.52 -15.27 4.16
N ILE A 213 -14.69 -14.29 4.43
CA ILE A 213 -14.74 -13.00 3.74
C ILE A 213 -14.21 -13.13 2.31
N ALA A 214 -13.08 -13.80 2.11
CA ALA A 214 -12.50 -14.01 0.79
C ALA A 214 -13.39 -14.87 -0.13
N SER A 215 -14.23 -15.75 0.44
CA SER A 215 -15.10 -16.66 -0.31
C SER A 215 -16.09 -15.93 -1.22
N THR A 216 -16.49 -14.70 -0.91
CA THR A 216 -17.34 -13.87 -1.78
C THR A 216 -16.68 -13.63 -3.14
N ASN A 217 -15.40 -13.29 -3.13
CA ASN A 217 -14.63 -13.09 -4.37
C ASN A 217 -14.25 -14.42 -5.04
N LEU A 218 -13.97 -15.46 -4.26
CA LEU A 218 -13.72 -16.81 -4.81
C LEU A 218 -14.96 -17.35 -5.52
N TYR A 219 -16.14 -17.16 -4.94
CA TYR A 219 -17.42 -17.55 -5.57
C TYR A 219 -17.69 -16.74 -6.84
N TRP A 220 -17.44 -15.44 -6.81
CA TRP A 220 -17.54 -14.60 -8.04
C TRP A 220 -16.58 -15.11 -9.12
N ASN A 221 -15.33 -15.42 -8.79
CA ASN A 221 -14.38 -15.98 -9.75
C ASN A 221 -14.87 -17.32 -10.33
N TYR A 222 -15.44 -18.19 -9.50
CA TYR A 222 -16.03 -19.46 -9.97
C TYR A 222 -17.13 -19.24 -11.02
N LEU A 223 -18.01 -18.25 -10.81
CA LEU A 223 -19.07 -17.91 -11.74
C LEU A 223 -18.56 -17.19 -13.01
N ASN A 224 -17.36 -16.64 -13.00
CA ASN A 224 -16.75 -15.86 -14.09
C ASN A 224 -15.47 -16.54 -14.64
N ASP A 225 -15.42 -17.86 -14.73
CA ASP A 225 -14.34 -18.65 -15.32
C ASP A 225 -12.95 -18.31 -14.75
N PHE A 226 -12.89 -18.00 -13.46
CA PHE A 226 -11.68 -17.60 -12.76
C PHE A 226 -10.95 -16.40 -13.40
N ALA A 227 -11.68 -15.45 -13.95
CA ALA A 227 -11.15 -14.33 -14.73
C ALA A 227 -10.02 -13.56 -13.99
N THR A 228 -10.25 -13.17 -12.71
CA THR A 228 -9.24 -12.41 -11.93
C THR A 228 -8.01 -13.27 -11.60
N VAL A 229 -8.22 -14.54 -11.29
CA VAL A 229 -7.15 -15.49 -10.96
C VAL A 229 -6.28 -15.74 -12.20
N ASN A 230 -6.91 -16.06 -13.34
CA ASN A 230 -6.23 -16.30 -14.61
C ASN A 230 -5.45 -15.06 -15.07
N HIS A 231 -6.03 -13.86 -14.93
CA HIS A 231 -5.32 -12.62 -15.22
C HIS A 231 -4.11 -12.41 -14.28
N THR A 232 -4.23 -12.76 -13.00
CA THR A 232 -3.12 -12.66 -12.04
C THR A 232 -1.99 -13.64 -12.37
N ILE A 233 -2.33 -14.88 -12.71
CA ILE A 233 -1.37 -15.91 -13.14
C ILE A 233 -0.67 -15.48 -14.44
N SER A 234 -1.41 -14.97 -15.43
CA SER A 234 -0.83 -14.49 -16.69
C SER A 234 0.10 -13.30 -16.50
N ASN A 235 -0.15 -12.45 -15.52
CA ASN A 235 0.76 -11.36 -15.15
C ASN A 235 2.05 -11.87 -14.51
N ALA A 236 2.02 -12.99 -13.78
CA ALA A 236 3.21 -13.63 -13.25
C ALA A 236 4.07 -14.28 -14.34
N ASN A 237 3.45 -14.71 -15.43
CA ASN A 237 4.01 -15.31 -16.66
C ASN A 237 5.25 -16.20 -16.46
N LEU A 238 5.02 -17.39 -15.92
CA LEU A 238 6.07 -18.38 -15.67
C LEU A 238 6.37 -19.27 -16.89
N SER A 239 5.74 -19.01 -18.04
CA SER A 239 5.83 -19.88 -19.24
C SER A 239 7.09 -19.69 -20.08
N VAL A 240 7.79 -18.57 -19.96
CA VAL A 240 9.06 -18.31 -20.67
C VAL A 240 10.10 -17.84 -19.66
N ILE A 241 11.04 -18.70 -19.34
CA ILE A 241 12.16 -18.38 -18.44
C ILE A 241 13.25 -17.69 -19.27
N THR A 242 13.17 -16.37 -19.37
CA THR A 242 14.27 -15.54 -19.85
C THR A 242 14.83 -14.76 -18.67
N LEU A 243 16.01 -15.16 -18.19
CA LEU A 243 16.66 -14.45 -17.08
C LEU A 243 17.13 -13.07 -17.55
N ASN A 244 16.50 -12.02 -17.03
CA ASN A 244 16.85 -10.65 -17.34
C ASN A 244 17.37 -9.93 -16.10
N TYR A 245 18.69 -9.76 -16.01
CA TYR A 245 19.35 -9.08 -14.89
C TYR A 245 19.01 -7.59 -14.80
N ASN A 246 18.71 -6.92 -15.92
CA ASN A 246 18.33 -5.50 -15.90
C ASN A 246 17.01 -5.28 -15.15
N ASN A 247 16.03 -6.16 -15.32
CA ASN A 247 14.77 -6.07 -14.57
C ASN A 247 14.99 -6.16 -13.06
N VAL A 248 15.97 -6.98 -12.63
CA VAL A 248 16.33 -7.11 -11.20
C VAL A 248 16.96 -5.83 -10.68
N ILE A 249 17.89 -5.25 -11.42
CA ILE A 249 18.53 -3.98 -11.06
C ILE A 249 17.50 -2.86 -11.01
N ASP A 250 16.60 -2.79 -11.99
CA ASP A 250 15.52 -1.80 -12.04
C ASP A 250 14.57 -1.95 -10.85
N PHE A 251 14.17 -3.19 -10.53
CA PHE A 251 13.32 -3.44 -9.38
C PHE A 251 14.02 -3.07 -8.06
N LEU A 252 15.24 -3.55 -7.81
CA LEU A 252 15.98 -3.25 -6.58
C LEU A 252 16.29 -1.75 -6.45
N SER A 253 16.68 -1.09 -7.55
CA SER A 253 16.91 0.36 -7.56
C SER A 253 15.64 1.14 -7.25
N SER A 254 14.48 0.67 -7.73
CA SER A 254 13.19 1.30 -7.43
C SER A 254 12.83 1.22 -5.94
N GLN A 255 13.29 0.20 -5.20
CA GLN A 255 13.00 0.07 -3.77
C GLN A 255 13.62 1.22 -2.94
N PHE A 256 14.73 1.80 -3.38
CA PHE A 256 15.28 3.01 -2.78
C PHE A 256 14.34 4.22 -2.93
N LEU A 257 13.55 4.26 -4.01
CA LEU A 257 12.55 5.31 -4.22
C LEU A 257 11.21 5.00 -3.56
N VAL A 258 10.89 3.73 -3.29
CA VAL A 258 9.63 3.33 -2.64
C VAL A 258 9.66 3.58 -1.14
N PHE A 259 10.74 3.19 -0.45
CA PHE A 259 10.88 3.33 1.00
C PHE A 259 11.71 4.54 1.44
N GLY A 260 12.50 5.07 0.52
CA GLY A 260 13.47 6.15 0.73
C GLY A 260 14.89 5.63 0.81
N PRO A 261 15.86 6.34 0.19
CA PRO A 261 17.20 5.82 -0.07
C PRO A 261 17.92 5.34 1.19
N LEU A 262 18.02 6.20 2.20
CA LEU A 262 18.75 5.87 3.44
C LEU A 262 17.95 4.96 4.38
N LEU A 263 16.62 5.07 4.40
CA LEU A 263 15.79 4.19 5.22
C LEU A 263 15.82 2.75 4.69
N PHE A 264 15.86 2.56 3.37
CA PHE A 264 16.00 1.24 2.77
C PHE A 264 17.39 0.63 3.09
N LEU A 265 18.47 1.42 3.00
CA LEU A 265 19.80 0.97 3.42
C LEU A 265 19.84 0.58 4.91
N LEU A 266 19.27 1.39 5.79
CA LEU A 266 19.19 1.07 7.22
C LEU A 266 18.40 -0.22 7.46
N TYR A 267 17.29 -0.42 6.72
CA TYR A 267 16.55 -1.66 6.81
C TYR A 267 17.39 -2.88 6.39
N LEU A 268 18.14 -2.79 5.27
CA LEU A 268 19.03 -3.86 4.83
C LEU A 268 20.15 -4.17 5.85
N LEU A 269 20.65 -3.16 6.55
CA LEU A 269 21.67 -3.35 7.59
C LEU A 269 21.16 -4.13 8.81
N VAL A 270 19.88 -3.95 9.18
CA VAL A 270 19.34 -4.54 10.41
C VAL A 270 18.49 -5.79 10.18
N ILE A 271 18.12 -6.09 8.93
CA ILE A 271 17.18 -7.17 8.66
C ILE A 271 17.70 -8.55 9.03
N MET A 272 18.98 -8.84 8.77
CA MET A 272 19.57 -10.13 9.09
C MET A 272 19.61 -10.37 10.60
N ASP A 273 19.96 -9.34 11.38
CA ASP A 273 19.88 -9.41 12.84
C ASP A 273 18.42 -9.57 13.32
N SER A 274 17.46 -8.92 12.65
CA SER A 274 16.04 -8.99 12.97
C SER A 274 15.43 -10.40 12.80
N LEU A 275 15.93 -11.20 11.87
CA LEU A 275 15.46 -12.57 11.62
C LEU A 275 15.81 -13.54 12.77
N PHE A 276 16.76 -13.17 13.63
CA PHE A 276 17.26 -14.00 14.75
C PHE A 276 17.10 -13.33 16.11
N LYS A 277 16.28 -12.27 16.18
CA LYS A 277 15.99 -11.54 17.43
C LYS A 277 14.81 -12.15 18.19
N ASP A 278 14.19 -11.30 18.99
CA ASP A 278 12.97 -11.62 19.72
C ASP A 278 11.83 -11.96 18.78
N ARG A 279 10.92 -12.80 19.25
CA ARG A 279 9.76 -13.31 18.53
C ARG A 279 9.00 -12.25 17.69
N GLU A 280 8.73 -11.08 18.27
CA GLU A 280 7.96 -10.02 17.58
C GLU A 280 8.75 -9.37 16.45
N ILE A 281 10.05 -9.14 16.65
CA ILE A 281 10.92 -8.60 15.60
C ILE A 281 11.06 -9.60 14.45
N THR A 282 11.23 -10.89 14.77
CA THR A 282 11.29 -11.96 13.77
C THR A 282 9.99 -12.07 12.98
N LEU A 283 8.81 -11.90 13.62
CA LEU A 283 7.54 -11.84 12.91
C LEU A 283 7.55 -10.71 11.89
N PHE A 284 7.93 -9.49 12.29
CA PHE A 284 7.97 -8.34 11.38
C PHE A 284 8.99 -8.54 10.25
N ALA A 285 10.11 -9.18 10.54
CA ALA A 285 11.13 -9.51 9.54
C ALA A 285 10.61 -10.53 8.50
N LEU A 286 9.92 -11.58 8.96
CA LEU A 286 9.39 -12.64 8.08
C LEU A 286 8.22 -12.16 7.22
N ILE A 287 7.36 -11.26 7.70
CA ILE A 287 6.29 -10.70 6.87
C ILE A 287 6.76 -9.52 6.00
N SER A 288 8.05 -9.21 5.98
CA SER A 288 8.67 -8.10 5.27
C SER A 288 9.71 -8.60 4.24
N PHE A 289 10.86 -9.06 4.69
CA PHE A 289 12.01 -9.33 3.84
C PHE A 289 11.79 -10.42 2.77
N PRO A 290 11.14 -11.55 3.07
CA PRO A 290 10.89 -12.57 2.06
C PRO A 290 10.05 -12.08 0.89
N ILE A 291 9.18 -11.09 1.08
CA ILE A 291 8.39 -10.49 -0.01
C ILE A 291 9.31 -9.78 -1.00
N ILE A 292 10.30 -9.02 -0.51
CA ILE A 292 11.28 -8.36 -1.39
C ILE A 292 12.07 -9.42 -2.17
N ILE A 293 12.50 -10.49 -1.50
CA ILE A 293 13.21 -11.59 -2.15
C ILE A 293 12.36 -12.24 -3.24
N LEU A 294 11.09 -12.58 -2.94
CA LEU A 294 10.19 -13.22 -3.90
C LEU A 294 9.96 -12.36 -5.13
N ILE A 295 9.71 -11.05 -4.95
CA ILE A 295 9.51 -10.16 -6.09
C ILE A 295 10.83 -9.92 -6.85
N THR A 296 11.97 -9.90 -6.16
CA THR A 296 13.29 -9.86 -6.81
C THR A 296 13.52 -11.11 -7.68
N ILE A 297 13.20 -12.30 -7.18
CA ILE A 297 13.25 -13.52 -7.97
C ILE A 297 12.29 -13.46 -9.17
N GLN A 298 11.05 -12.98 -8.95
CA GLN A 298 10.09 -12.81 -10.03
C GLN A 298 10.57 -11.81 -11.09
N SER A 299 11.32 -10.78 -10.70
CA SER A 299 11.84 -9.77 -11.62
C SER A 299 12.85 -10.32 -12.63
N PHE A 300 13.52 -11.45 -12.34
CA PHE A 300 14.32 -12.16 -13.37
C PHE A 300 13.48 -12.66 -14.54
N LEU A 301 12.21 -13.03 -14.26
CA LEU A 301 11.33 -13.66 -15.25
C LEU A 301 10.51 -12.63 -16.02
N LYS A 302 10.14 -11.53 -15.37
CA LYS A 302 9.31 -10.47 -15.95
C LYS A 302 9.56 -9.14 -15.22
N ILE A 303 9.34 -8.02 -15.92
CA ILE A 303 9.37 -6.69 -15.30
C ILE A 303 8.42 -6.66 -14.09
N ALA A 304 8.97 -6.43 -12.92
CA ALA A 304 8.22 -6.26 -11.69
C ALA A 304 8.01 -4.76 -11.40
N ASN A 305 6.78 -4.38 -11.10
CA ASN A 305 6.50 -3.00 -10.70
C ASN A 305 7.04 -2.72 -9.30
N ALA A 306 7.54 -1.51 -9.09
CA ALA A 306 8.15 -1.07 -7.82
C ALA A 306 7.24 -1.30 -6.59
N ASN A 307 5.93 -1.11 -6.73
CA ASN A 307 4.93 -1.25 -5.66
C ASN A 307 4.56 -2.71 -5.33
N TRP A 308 5.04 -3.71 -6.07
CA TRP A 308 4.67 -5.10 -5.77
C TRP A 308 5.20 -5.58 -4.41
N ALA A 309 6.30 -5.01 -3.92
CA ALA A 309 6.84 -5.31 -2.60
C ALA A 309 6.42 -4.29 -1.51
N VAL A 310 5.48 -3.38 -1.76
CA VAL A 310 5.16 -2.28 -0.86
C VAL A 310 4.71 -2.74 0.53
N THR A 311 4.05 -3.89 0.66
CA THR A 311 3.63 -4.49 1.94
C THR A 311 4.81 -4.82 2.85
N ALA A 312 5.99 -5.10 2.29
CA ALA A 312 7.20 -5.34 3.06
C ALA A 312 7.58 -4.14 3.95
N TYR A 313 7.27 -2.93 3.50
CA TYR A 313 7.65 -1.71 4.21
C TYR A 313 6.82 -1.41 5.45
N VAL A 314 5.69 -2.10 5.64
CA VAL A 314 4.95 -2.12 6.92
C VAL A 314 5.83 -2.73 8.02
N GLY A 315 6.38 -3.92 7.79
CA GLY A 315 7.31 -4.57 8.72
C GLY A 315 8.64 -3.80 8.86
N ALA A 316 9.21 -3.32 7.75
CA ALA A 316 10.43 -2.53 7.74
C ALA A 316 10.33 -1.26 8.61
N THR A 317 9.19 -0.56 8.56
CA THR A 317 8.91 0.61 9.39
C THR A 317 8.96 0.28 10.89
N LEU A 318 8.35 -0.83 11.29
CA LEU A 318 8.34 -1.29 12.68
C LEU A 318 9.75 -1.68 13.14
N ILE A 319 10.51 -2.39 12.31
CA ILE A 319 11.89 -2.80 12.58
C ILE A 319 12.79 -1.57 12.77
N ILE A 320 12.77 -0.62 11.83
CA ILE A 320 13.59 0.59 11.96
C ILE A 320 13.21 1.37 13.21
N SER A 321 11.91 1.52 13.51
CA SER A 321 11.46 2.22 14.72
C SER A 321 11.97 1.58 16.00
N TYR A 322 12.06 0.25 16.04
CA TYR A 322 12.67 -0.50 17.16
C TYR A 322 14.17 -0.19 17.28
N TYR A 323 14.95 -0.35 16.19
CA TYR A 323 16.40 -0.17 16.25
C TYR A 323 16.80 1.27 16.60
N VAL A 324 16.12 2.27 16.07
CA VAL A 324 16.39 3.70 16.36
C VAL A 324 16.21 4.02 17.83
N THR A 325 15.22 3.45 18.50
CA THR A 325 14.95 3.71 19.91
C THR A 325 15.92 3.00 20.86
N LEU A 326 16.41 1.84 20.46
CA LEU A 326 17.28 1.02 21.31
C LEU A 326 18.77 1.21 21.06
N THR A 327 19.16 1.63 19.85
CA THR A 327 20.57 1.76 19.49
C THR A 327 21.28 2.85 20.28
N ARG A 328 22.51 2.56 20.70
CA ARG A 328 23.45 3.56 21.22
C ARG A 328 24.35 4.16 20.13
N SER A 329 24.31 3.61 18.92
CA SER A 329 25.12 4.09 17.80
C SER A 329 24.64 5.48 17.34
N THR A 330 25.48 6.48 17.55
CA THR A 330 25.25 7.85 17.04
C THR A 330 25.21 7.86 15.52
N ILE A 331 26.07 7.08 14.87
CA ILE A 331 26.12 6.97 13.40
C ILE A 331 24.78 6.46 12.88
N PHE A 332 24.22 5.39 13.44
CA PHE A 332 22.92 4.86 13.03
C PHE A 332 21.81 5.92 13.15
N LYS A 333 21.80 6.67 14.26
CA LYS A 333 20.83 7.77 14.46
C LYS A 333 21.01 8.89 13.45
N ILE A 334 22.24 9.29 13.15
CA ILE A 334 22.51 10.32 12.12
C ILE A 334 21.96 9.85 10.77
N PHE A 335 22.26 8.63 10.33
CA PHE A 335 21.75 8.08 9.07
C PHE A 335 20.21 8.00 9.07
N PHE A 336 19.60 7.66 10.20
CA PHE A 336 18.15 7.67 10.34
C PHE A 336 17.56 9.08 10.15
N TYR A 337 18.11 10.11 10.82
CA TYR A 337 17.61 11.49 10.68
C TYR A 337 17.83 12.05 9.28
N LEU A 338 18.97 11.76 8.68
CA LEU A 338 19.23 12.13 7.29
C LEU A 338 18.24 11.41 6.35
N GLY A 339 17.97 10.14 6.60
CA GLY A 339 16.97 9.38 5.82
C GLY A 339 15.56 9.92 5.96
N LEU A 340 15.14 10.25 7.20
CA LEU A 340 13.83 10.86 7.43
C LEU A 340 13.75 12.25 6.78
N PHE A 341 14.78 13.07 6.89
CA PHE A 341 14.86 14.37 6.23
C PHE A 341 14.75 14.25 4.71
N LEU A 342 15.48 13.31 4.09
CA LEU A 342 15.37 13.03 2.66
C LEU A 342 13.95 12.60 2.27
N ASN A 343 13.32 11.74 3.06
CA ASN A 343 11.95 11.33 2.80
C ASN A 343 10.96 12.49 2.92
N ILE A 344 11.16 13.39 3.88
CA ILE A 344 10.37 14.63 4.00
C ILE A 344 10.56 15.50 2.75
N ALA A 345 11.79 15.68 2.29
CA ALA A 345 12.09 16.45 1.08
C ALA A 345 11.47 15.82 -0.17
N ILE A 346 11.57 14.50 -0.33
CA ILE A 346 10.93 13.77 -1.44
C ILE A 346 9.40 13.89 -1.34
N SER A 347 8.82 13.75 -0.15
CA SER A 347 7.38 13.91 0.09
C SER A 347 6.89 15.32 -0.29
N ALA A 348 7.63 16.35 0.10
CA ALA A 348 7.34 17.73 -0.28
C ALA A 348 7.45 17.96 -1.80
N TYR A 349 8.48 17.37 -2.43
CA TYR A 349 8.64 17.43 -3.88
C TYR A 349 7.50 16.71 -4.62
N ILE A 350 7.09 15.52 -4.17
CA ILE A 350 5.91 14.82 -4.73
C ILE A 350 4.66 15.70 -4.60
N LEU A 351 4.46 16.35 -3.44
CA LEU A 351 3.33 17.24 -3.22
C LEU A 351 3.34 18.43 -4.22
N THR A 352 4.50 19.03 -4.49
CA THR A 352 4.61 20.10 -5.50
C THR A 352 4.30 19.59 -6.90
N ILE A 353 4.76 18.39 -7.26
CA ILE A 353 4.45 17.74 -8.54
C ILE A 353 2.94 17.52 -8.68
N THR A 354 2.29 17.02 -7.64
CA THR A 354 0.84 16.75 -7.68
C THR A 354 0.00 18.02 -7.79
N ILE A 355 0.46 19.13 -7.24
CA ILE A 355 -0.20 20.43 -7.36
C ILE A 355 0.03 21.04 -8.76
N ASN A 356 1.24 20.95 -9.30
CA ASN A 356 1.61 21.64 -10.53
C ASN A 356 1.43 20.79 -11.80
N GLY A 357 1.23 19.49 -11.68
CA GLY A 357 1.10 18.56 -12.81
C GLY A 357 2.40 18.34 -13.61
N SER A 358 3.54 18.76 -13.10
CA SER A 358 4.80 18.67 -13.82
C SER A 358 6.01 18.48 -12.91
N PHE A 359 6.99 17.74 -13.41
CA PHE A 359 8.31 17.62 -12.79
C PHE A 359 9.18 18.81 -13.18
N TYR A 360 9.37 19.76 -12.30
CA TYR A 360 10.31 20.86 -12.51
C TYR A 360 11.76 20.36 -12.34
N PRO A 361 12.72 20.71 -13.21
CA PRO A 361 12.65 21.63 -14.38
C PRO A 361 12.33 20.93 -15.72
N LEU A 362 11.72 19.76 -15.74
CA LEU A 362 11.44 19.02 -16.96
C LEU A 362 10.42 19.75 -17.84
N ASN A 363 10.66 19.77 -19.14
CA ASN A 363 9.71 20.30 -20.11
C ASN A 363 8.55 19.30 -20.34
N LEU A 364 7.46 19.75 -21.00
CA LEU A 364 6.28 18.92 -21.27
C LEU A 364 6.60 17.61 -22.02
N LYS A 365 7.63 17.59 -22.89
CA LYS A 365 7.99 16.37 -23.66
C LYS A 365 8.63 15.30 -22.78
N SER A 366 9.40 15.70 -21.76
CA SER A 366 10.07 14.82 -20.82
C SER A 366 9.30 14.57 -19.52
N ASN A 367 8.14 15.21 -19.33
CA ASN A 367 7.29 15.01 -18.15
C ASN A 367 6.68 13.58 -18.13
N PRO A 368 7.01 12.76 -17.13
CA PRO A 368 6.43 11.41 -16.99
C PRO A 368 4.90 11.40 -16.85
N LEU A 369 4.31 12.49 -16.32
CA LEU A 369 2.87 12.65 -16.13
C LEU A 369 2.13 13.05 -17.42
N ARG A 370 2.83 13.32 -18.52
CA ARG A 370 2.22 13.72 -19.80
C ARG A 370 1.08 12.82 -20.24
N LYS A 371 1.18 11.52 -19.93
CA LYS A 371 0.15 10.54 -20.28
C LYS A 371 -1.15 10.71 -19.49
N ASN A 372 -1.12 11.51 -18.41
CA ASN A 372 -2.25 11.79 -17.54
C ASN A 372 -2.63 13.28 -17.60
N LEU A 373 -2.45 13.91 -18.73
CA LEU A 373 -2.79 15.31 -18.95
C LEU A 373 -3.49 15.46 -20.31
N GLY A 374 -4.61 16.19 -20.36
CA GLY A 374 -5.31 16.56 -21.59
C GLY A 374 -6.34 15.55 -22.09
N PHE A 375 -6.69 14.54 -21.33
CA PHE A 375 -7.72 13.55 -21.70
C PHE A 375 -9.12 14.13 -21.64
N GLU A 376 -9.41 15.02 -20.70
CA GLU A 376 -10.71 15.70 -20.59
C GLU A 376 -10.98 16.55 -21.84
N ASN A 377 -9.98 17.37 -22.25
CA ASN A 377 -10.09 18.16 -23.48
C ASN A 377 -10.24 17.29 -24.74
N LEU A 378 -9.56 16.13 -24.77
CA LEU A 378 -9.68 15.20 -25.88
C LEU A 378 -11.08 14.55 -25.90
N ALA A 379 -11.62 14.17 -24.76
CA ALA A 379 -12.96 13.62 -24.64
C ALA A 379 -14.04 14.62 -25.09
N SER A 380 -13.93 15.89 -24.67
CA SER A 380 -14.85 16.96 -25.10
C SER A 380 -14.86 17.15 -26.61
N LYS A 381 -13.67 17.23 -27.24
CA LYS A 381 -13.57 17.35 -28.71
C LYS A 381 -14.16 16.16 -29.45
N ILE A 382 -13.95 14.95 -28.94
CA ILE A 382 -14.54 13.75 -29.51
C ILE A 382 -16.07 13.80 -29.38
N GLN A 383 -16.60 14.25 -28.25
CA GLN A 383 -18.02 14.39 -28.03
C GLN A 383 -18.65 15.41 -29.02
N GLU A 384 -18.00 16.55 -29.26
CA GLU A 384 -18.39 17.53 -30.26
C GLU A 384 -18.46 16.88 -31.65
N THR A 385 -17.39 16.19 -32.08
CA THR A 385 -17.33 15.50 -33.37
C THR A 385 -18.44 14.43 -33.51
N PHE A 386 -18.78 13.74 -32.41
CA PHE A 386 -19.87 12.77 -32.39
C PHE A 386 -21.22 13.38 -32.76
N VAL A 387 -21.50 14.55 -32.17
CA VAL A 387 -22.75 15.26 -32.42
C VAL A 387 -22.78 15.77 -33.87
N GLU A 388 -21.69 16.37 -34.34
CA GLU A 388 -21.59 16.94 -35.69
C GLU A 388 -21.66 15.88 -36.79
N GLU A 389 -20.91 14.79 -36.67
CA GLU A 389 -20.78 13.72 -37.65
C GLU A 389 -21.81 12.59 -37.47
N LYS A 390 -22.73 12.69 -36.48
CA LYS A 390 -23.72 11.66 -36.12
C LYS A 390 -23.14 10.26 -35.93
N ILE A 391 -21.95 10.19 -35.29
CA ILE A 391 -21.27 8.93 -35.01
C ILE A 391 -22.03 8.19 -33.91
N SER A 392 -22.39 6.94 -34.15
CA SER A 392 -23.12 6.13 -33.17
C SER A 392 -22.23 5.20 -32.33
N LYS A 393 -20.95 5.03 -32.69
CA LYS A 393 -20.07 4.03 -32.06
C LYS A 393 -18.60 4.40 -32.18
N ILE A 394 -17.84 4.31 -31.05
CA ILE A 394 -16.37 4.36 -31.09
C ILE A 394 -15.81 2.98 -30.80
N ILE A 395 -14.74 2.63 -31.48
CA ILE A 395 -13.92 1.45 -31.19
C ILE A 395 -12.56 1.92 -30.70
N PHE A 396 -12.17 1.47 -29.53
CA PHE A 396 -10.85 1.72 -28.97
C PHE A 396 -9.98 0.46 -29.06
N GLU A 397 -8.74 0.62 -29.44
CA GLU A 397 -7.79 -0.47 -29.54
C GLU A 397 -7.26 -0.89 -28.15
N LYS A 398 -7.16 0.06 -27.22
CA LYS A 398 -6.59 -0.16 -25.89
C LYS A 398 -7.62 0.00 -24.78
N ARG A 399 -7.66 -0.98 -23.88
CA ARG A 399 -8.49 -0.95 -22.65
C ARG A 399 -8.33 0.36 -21.85
N GLY A 400 -7.10 0.89 -21.79
CA GLY A 400 -6.82 2.10 -21.05
C GLY A 400 -7.54 3.33 -21.58
N ASP A 401 -7.67 3.42 -22.89
CA ASP A 401 -8.35 4.54 -23.54
C ASP A 401 -9.86 4.46 -23.28
N ILE A 402 -10.46 3.28 -23.43
CA ILE A 402 -11.88 3.05 -23.09
C ILE A 402 -12.19 3.51 -21.67
N SER A 403 -11.37 3.13 -20.68
CA SER A 403 -11.63 3.44 -19.28
C SER A 403 -11.61 4.95 -19.02
N ARG A 404 -10.62 5.67 -19.57
CA ARG A 404 -10.52 7.12 -19.42
C ARG A 404 -11.62 7.85 -20.18
N PHE A 405 -11.91 7.45 -21.42
CA PHE A 405 -13.02 8.05 -22.17
C PHE A 405 -14.36 7.83 -21.47
N ASN A 406 -14.64 6.63 -20.97
CA ASN A 406 -15.85 6.37 -20.19
C ASN A 406 -15.97 7.29 -18.97
N TYR A 407 -14.86 7.55 -18.28
CA TYR A 407 -14.89 8.48 -17.17
C TYR A 407 -15.20 9.91 -17.61
N TYR A 408 -14.40 10.48 -18.51
CA TYR A 408 -14.52 11.90 -18.90
C TYR A 408 -15.78 12.21 -19.72
N LEU A 409 -16.36 11.25 -20.44
CA LEU A 409 -17.63 11.43 -21.12
C LEU A 409 -18.84 11.32 -20.18
N ASN A 410 -18.72 10.57 -19.07
CA ASN A 410 -19.86 10.26 -18.21
C ASN A 410 -19.78 10.88 -16.81
N LYS A 411 -18.68 11.53 -16.43
CA LYS A 411 -18.54 12.09 -15.08
C LYS A 411 -19.63 13.09 -14.70
N ASN A 412 -20.19 13.79 -15.70
CA ASN A 412 -21.23 14.81 -15.52
C ASN A 412 -22.65 14.26 -15.69
N ASN A 413 -22.81 12.99 -16.06
CA ASN A 413 -24.11 12.40 -16.40
C ASN A 413 -24.70 11.52 -15.28
N ASN A 414 -24.04 11.47 -14.09
CA ASN A 414 -24.48 10.66 -12.94
C ASN A 414 -24.67 11.51 -11.68
#